data_75d42c892344cadce9b6300654b95219
#
_entry.id   75d42c892344cadce9b6300654b95219
#
_cell.length_a   1.000
_cell.length_b   1.000
_cell.length_c   1.000
_cell.angle_alpha   90.00
_cell.angle_beta   90.00
_cell.angle_gamma   90.00
#
_symmetry.space_group_name_H-M   'P 1'
#
loop_
_entity.id
_entity.type
_entity.pdbx_description
1 polymer ?
#
loop_
_entity_poly.entity_id
_entity_poly.type
_entity_poly.pdbx_seq_one_letter_code
_entity_poly.pdbx_strand_id
1 'polypeptide(L)'
;PNKLRYLNVPINPSLTIFNILSPAPFIKPCKSGDNACILESAQAAVPVMAAGIPELGIKSLDPLYFDEIKGDQGGLQLNFKDTTVKGMKGCKVEAVKHDLAKSKQVVTIKCTVELVGDYKLGGRLLVLPIRGEGKYHISIRDIVIKASTALVTVDGDDGKKHWHIKDWHYTSQVKTNARFNFDNLFNGNKILAGPVEDFVNTSWREVMNEIAPPIVRAIVARTVEAVEALYKAVPAAELYVE
;
A
#
# COMPACT_ATOMS: atom_id res chain seq x y z
N PRO A 1 -20.83 36.10 -38.64
CA PRO A 1 -21.61 36.12 -37.42
C PRO A 1 -21.96 34.69 -37.01
N ASN A 2 -21.10 34.08 -36.18
CA ASN A 2 -21.34 32.73 -35.62
C ASN A 2 -21.94 32.87 -34.24
N LYS A 3 -23.24 32.55 -34.15
CA LYS A 3 -23.95 32.38 -32.88
C LYS A 3 -23.50 31.10 -32.19
N LEU A 4 -22.73 31.24 -31.12
CA LEU A 4 -22.53 30.14 -30.13
C LEU A 4 -23.87 29.83 -29.46
N ARG A 5 -24.40 28.65 -29.73
CA ARG A 5 -25.53 28.08 -28.98
C ARG A 5 -25.04 27.60 -27.64
N TYR A 6 -25.39 28.29 -26.57
CA TYR A 6 -25.27 27.77 -25.20
C TYR A 6 -26.27 26.65 -25.04
N LEU A 7 -25.76 25.44 -24.84
CA LEU A 7 -26.55 24.28 -24.37
C LEU A 7 -26.92 24.55 -22.92
N ASN A 8 -28.19 24.85 -22.68
CA ASN A 8 -28.76 24.86 -21.33
C ASN A 8 -28.81 23.43 -20.81
N VAL A 9 -27.81 23.02 -20.04
CA VAL A 9 -27.86 21.83 -19.21
C VAL A 9 -28.59 22.25 -17.93
N PRO A 10 -29.68 21.58 -17.51
CA PRO A 10 -30.33 21.90 -16.26
C PRO A 10 -29.38 21.58 -15.10
N ILE A 11 -28.92 22.61 -14.42
CA ILE A 11 -28.14 22.49 -13.19
C ILE A 11 -29.11 22.01 -12.11
N ASN A 12 -28.92 20.77 -11.67
CA ASN A 12 -29.65 20.22 -10.52
C ASN A 12 -29.15 20.92 -9.24
N PRO A 13 -29.95 21.73 -8.54
CA PRO A 13 -29.50 22.55 -7.42
C PRO A 13 -29.15 21.78 -6.14
N SER A 14 -29.25 20.45 -6.16
CA SER A 14 -28.85 19.60 -5.03
C SER A 14 -27.44 18.99 -5.16
N LEU A 15 -26.72 19.26 -6.25
CA LEU A 15 -25.29 18.99 -6.30
C LEU A 15 -24.59 20.14 -5.58
N THR A 16 -24.38 19.96 -4.30
CA THR A 16 -23.71 20.87 -3.41
C THR A 16 -22.42 21.36 -4.03
N ILE A 17 -22.31 22.67 -4.21
CA ILE A 17 -21.14 23.45 -4.71
C ILE A 17 -19.84 23.12 -3.91
N PHE A 18 -19.94 22.37 -2.81
CA PHE A 18 -18.81 21.95 -1.98
C PHE A 18 -17.81 21.02 -2.66
N ASN A 19 -18.19 20.22 -3.68
CA ASN A 19 -17.30 19.24 -4.29
C ASN A 19 -16.39 19.81 -5.41
N ILE A 20 -16.60 21.04 -5.84
CA ILE A 20 -15.81 21.63 -6.95
C ILE A 20 -14.48 22.25 -6.43
N LEU A 21 -14.36 22.47 -5.13
CA LEU A 21 -13.20 23.10 -4.49
C LEU A 21 -12.37 22.14 -3.60
N SER A 22 -12.81 20.90 -3.43
CA SER A 22 -12.04 19.94 -2.64
C SER A 22 -10.79 19.47 -3.41
N PRO A 23 -9.60 19.50 -2.80
CA PRO A 23 -8.40 18.95 -3.41
C PRO A 23 -8.46 17.43 -3.58
N ALA A 24 -9.44 16.75 -2.97
CA ALA A 24 -9.65 15.30 -3.07
C ALA A 24 -11.10 14.94 -3.42
N PRO A 25 -11.60 15.26 -4.64
CA PRO A 25 -13.00 15.03 -5.03
C PRO A 25 -13.37 13.53 -5.10
N PHE A 26 -12.38 12.63 -5.06
CA PHE A 26 -12.54 11.17 -5.00
C PHE A 26 -12.83 10.64 -3.59
N ILE A 27 -12.72 11.47 -2.57
CA ILE A 27 -13.10 11.16 -1.19
C ILE A 27 -14.53 11.64 -0.94
N LYS A 28 -15.41 10.72 -0.56
CA LYS A 28 -16.75 11.04 -0.10
C LYS A 28 -16.68 11.29 1.42
N PRO A 29 -17.00 12.51 1.90
CA PRO A 29 -17.07 12.77 3.34
C PRO A 29 -18.17 11.92 3.98
N CYS A 30 -17.83 11.26 5.09
CA CYS A 30 -18.75 10.37 5.80
C CYS A 30 -18.96 10.84 7.24
N LYS A 31 -20.13 10.54 7.81
CA LYS A 31 -20.38 10.78 9.23
C LYS A 31 -19.54 9.85 10.09
N SER A 32 -19.15 10.35 11.26
CA SER A 32 -18.46 9.51 12.26
C SER A 32 -19.34 8.30 12.61
N GLY A 33 -18.74 7.09 12.54
CA GLY A 33 -19.45 5.84 12.81
C GLY A 33 -20.24 5.24 11.64
N ASP A 34 -20.39 5.94 10.51
CA ASP A 34 -20.96 5.37 9.29
C ASP A 34 -19.90 4.50 8.57
N ASN A 35 -19.70 3.32 9.09
CA ASN A 35 -18.68 2.39 8.58
C ASN A 35 -18.93 1.96 7.13
N ALA A 36 -20.17 1.95 6.66
CA ALA A 36 -20.51 1.59 5.28
C ALA A 36 -20.04 2.69 4.32
N CYS A 37 -20.38 3.94 4.60
CA CYS A 37 -19.91 5.10 3.83
C CYS A 37 -18.38 5.19 3.83
N ILE A 38 -17.75 5.04 4.99
CA ILE A 38 -16.28 5.11 5.12
C ILE A 38 -15.60 4.02 4.31
N LEU A 39 -16.14 2.80 4.33
CA LEU A 39 -15.61 1.67 3.55
C LEU A 39 -15.72 1.92 2.05
N GLU A 40 -16.88 2.39 1.58
CA GLU A 40 -17.13 2.71 0.17
C GLU A 40 -16.18 3.82 -0.31
N SER A 41 -16.06 4.90 0.46
CA SER A 41 -15.18 6.03 0.16
C SER A 41 -13.70 5.60 0.11
N ALA A 42 -13.25 4.81 1.09
CA ALA A 42 -11.90 4.28 1.13
C ALA A 42 -11.61 3.35 -0.07
N GLN A 43 -12.57 2.49 -0.43
CA GLN A 43 -12.41 1.60 -1.60
C GLN A 43 -12.31 2.39 -2.91
N ALA A 44 -13.12 3.44 -3.07
CA ALA A 44 -13.07 4.31 -4.24
C ALA A 44 -11.73 5.07 -4.35
N ALA A 45 -11.13 5.40 -3.23
CA ALA A 45 -9.84 6.09 -3.18
C ALA A 45 -8.64 5.22 -3.59
N VAL A 46 -8.71 3.88 -3.41
CA VAL A 46 -7.58 2.97 -3.67
C VAL A 46 -6.95 3.15 -5.05
N PRO A 47 -7.68 3.05 -6.18
CA PRO A 47 -7.06 3.16 -7.49
C PRO A 47 -6.48 4.56 -7.78
N VAL A 48 -7.08 5.61 -7.22
CA VAL A 48 -6.65 7.00 -7.38
C VAL A 48 -5.35 7.24 -6.59
N MET A 49 -5.34 6.85 -5.33
CA MET A 49 -4.15 6.95 -4.46
C MET A 49 -3.00 6.11 -5.00
N ALA A 50 -3.30 4.90 -5.49
CA ALA A 50 -2.29 4.01 -6.06
C ALA A 50 -1.69 4.55 -7.38
N ALA A 51 -2.45 5.30 -8.16
CA ALA A 51 -1.92 5.98 -9.34
C ALA A 51 -0.94 7.11 -9.00
N GLY A 52 -1.08 7.68 -7.80
CA GLY A 52 -0.39 8.88 -7.37
C GLY A 52 -1.15 10.15 -7.77
N ILE A 53 -0.93 11.21 -7.02
CA ILE A 53 -1.55 12.53 -7.23
C ILE A 53 -0.44 13.56 -7.02
N PRO A 54 0.31 13.92 -8.08
CA PRO A 54 1.45 14.83 -7.96
C PRO A 54 1.10 16.18 -7.33
N GLU A 55 -0.11 16.68 -7.61
CA GLU A 55 -0.62 17.96 -7.09
C GLU A 55 -0.76 17.95 -5.56
N LEU A 56 -0.94 16.78 -4.96
CA LEU A 56 -1.02 16.58 -3.51
C LEU A 56 0.31 16.02 -2.94
N GLY A 57 1.36 15.94 -3.74
CA GLY A 57 2.64 15.34 -3.34
C GLY A 57 2.60 13.81 -3.16
N ILE A 58 1.55 13.15 -3.66
CA ILE A 58 1.35 11.71 -3.54
C ILE A 58 2.03 11.01 -4.72
N LYS A 59 3.11 10.28 -4.43
CA LYS A 59 3.84 9.47 -5.40
C LYS A 59 3.04 8.21 -5.78
N SER A 60 3.27 7.69 -6.99
CA SER A 60 2.69 6.41 -7.42
C SER A 60 3.05 5.27 -6.46
N LEU A 61 2.03 4.47 -6.12
CA LEU A 61 2.16 3.20 -5.41
C LEU A 61 1.95 2.00 -6.35
N ASP A 62 1.59 2.23 -7.63
CA ASP A 62 1.41 1.19 -8.63
C ASP A 62 1.72 1.70 -10.04
N PRO A 63 2.92 1.44 -10.55
CA PRO A 63 4.02 0.71 -9.93
C PRO A 63 4.69 1.49 -8.78
N LEU A 64 5.07 0.76 -7.72
CA LEU A 64 5.89 1.29 -6.63
C LEU A 64 7.32 0.82 -6.82
N TYR A 65 8.29 1.73 -6.71
CA TYR A 65 9.69 1.45 -6.94
C TYR A 65 10.53 1.65 -5.66
N PHE A 66 11.49 0.74 -5.47
CA PHE A 66 12.51 0.81 -4.43
C PHE A 66 13.89 0.57 -5.02
N ASP A 67 14.83 1.47 -4.76
CA ASP A 67 16.23 1.30 -5.13
C ASP A 67 16.84 0.10 -4.41
N GLU A 68 16.58 -0.03 -3.10
CA GLU A 68 17.12 -1.09 -2.27
C GLU A 68 16.22 -1.40 -1.08
N ILE A 69 16.01 -2.69 -0.79
CA ILE A 69 15.37 -3.21 0.43
C ILE A 69 16.32 -4.23 1.05
N LYS A 70 16.79 -3.94 2.25
CA LYS A 70 17.68 -4.84 3.02
C LYS A 70 16.94 -5.45 4.20
N GLY A 71 17.33 -6.68 4.53
CA GLY A 71 16.92 -7.38 5.73
C GLY A 71 18.00 -8.34 6.20
N ASP A 72 18.07 -8.52 7.52
CA ASP A 72 18.88 -9.55 8.19
C ASP A 72 17.97 -10.17 9.24
N GLN A 73 17.52 -11.38 8.95
CA GLN A 73 16.59 -12.09 9.83
C GLN A 73 16.98 -13.56 9.93
N GLY A 74 17.08 -14.08 11.14
CA GLY A 74 17.32 -15.51 11.35
C GLY A 74 18.63 -16.06 10.75
N GLY A 75 19.60 -15.19 10.45
CA GLY A 75 20.82 -15.55 9.75
C GLY A 75 20.69 -15.58 8.22
N LEU A 76 19.58 -15.08 7.68
CA LEU A 76 19.37 -14.84 6.26
C LEU A 76 19.62 -13.36 5.94
N GLN A 77 20.62 -13.10 5.13
CA GLN A 77 20.92 -11.78 4.59
C GLN A 77 20.16 -11.58 3.27
N LEU A 78 19.32 -10.55 3.23
CA LEU A 78 18.50 -10.20 2.09
C LEU A 78 18.91 -8.83 1.55
N ASN A 79 19.11 -8.76 0.25
CA ASN A 79 19.27 -7.49 -0.43
C ASN A 79 18.50 -7.54 -1.75
N PHE A 80 17.40 -6.83 -1.83
CA PHE A 80 16.59 -6.65 -3.04
C PHE A 80 16.87 -5.27 -3.61
N LYS A 81 17.20 -5.20 -4.90
CA LYS A 81 17.50 -3.94 -5.61
C LYS A 81 16.57 -3.77 -6.80
N ASP A 82 16.43 -2.53 -7.21
CA ASP A 82 15.61 -2.14 -8.38
C ASP A 82 14.23 -2.82 -8.37
N THR A 83 13.65 -2.90 -7.16
CA THR A 83 12.40 -3.60 -6.93
C THR A 83 11.21 -2.79 -7.44
N THR A 84 10.43 -3.39 -8.32
CA THR A 84 9.14 -2.84 -8.76
C THR A 84 8.01 -3.71 -8.19
N VAL A 85 7.05 -3.06 -7.51
CA VAL A 85 5.83 -3.68 -6.98
C VAL A 85 4.65 -3.25 -7.83
N LYS A 86 3.81 -4.21 -8.25
CA LYS A 86 2.59 -3.98 -9.03
C LYS A 86 1.40 -4.68 -8.38
N GLY A 87 0.19 -4.21 -8.66
CA GLY A 87 -1.07 -4.78 -8.17
C GLY A 87 -1.74 -3.99 -7.05
N MET A 88 -1.13 -2.90 -6.57
CA MET A 88 -1.68 -2.07 -5.50
C MET A 88 -3.01 -1.40 -5.89
N LYS A 89 -3.22 -1.05 -7.16
CA LYS A 89 -4.49 -0.53 -7.68
C LYS A 89 -5.67 -1.47 -7.50
N GLY A 90 -5.41 -2.77 -7.48
CA GLY A 90 -6.41 -3.82 -7.32
C GLY A 90 -6.70 -4.20 -5.87
N CYS A 91 -6.11 -3.53 -4.90
CA CYS A 91 -6.36 -3.82 -3.49
C CYS A 91 -7.81 -3.57 -3.10
N LYS A 92 -8.30 -4.41 -2.17
CA LYS A 92 -9.67 -4.31 -1.62
C LYS A 92 -9.60 -3.89 -0.16
N VAL A 93 -10.34 -2.85 0.18
CA VAL A 93 -10.52 -2.44 1.57
C VAL A 93 -11.56 -3.34 2.21
N GLU A 94 -11.18 -4.14 3.19
CA GLU A 94 -12.08 -5.07 3.87
C GLU A 94 -12.75 -4.44 5.09
N ALA A 95 -12.06 -3.51 5.75
CA ALA A 95 -12.62 -2.76 6.89
C ALA A 95 -11.87 -1.45 7.10
N VAL A 96 -12.62 -0.43 7.53
CA VAL A 96 -12.08 0.80 8.10
C VAL A 96 -12.80 1.06 9.41
N LYS A 97 -12.04 1.31 10.47
CA LYS A 97 -12.55 1.74 11.78
C LYS A 97 -11.87 3.03 12.15
N HIS A 98 -12.65 4.05 12.36
CA HIS A 98 -12.18 5.36 12.76
C HIS A 98 -12.78 5.71 14.12
N ASP A 99 -11.95 5.85 15.15
CA ASP A 99 -12.33 6.23 16.50
C ASP A 99 -11.62 7.53 16.85
N LEU A 100 -12.29 8.64 16.56
CA LEU A 100 -11.76 9.99 16.81
C LEU A 100 -11.52 10.24 18.30
N ALA A 101 -12.38 9.71 19.17
CA ALA A 101 -12.23 9.88 20.62
C ALA A 101 -10.94 9.24 21.15
N LYS A 102 -10.50 8.16 20.50
CA LYS A 102 -9.23 7.47 20.83
C LYS A 102 -8.08 7.86 19.92
N SER A 103 -8.29 8.84 19.03
CA SER A 103 -7.26 9.24 18.06
C SER A 103 -6.68 8.05 17.27
N LYS A 104 -7.56 7.11 16.87
CA LYS A 104 -7.14 5.84 16.28
C LYS A 104 -7.90 5.53 14.99
N GLN A 105 -7.15 5.14 13.97
CA GLN A 105 -7.72 4.56 12.75
C GLN A 105 -7.15 3.16 12.53
N VAL A 106 -8.00 2.24 12.10
CA VAL A 106 -7.59 0.88 11.72
C VAL A 106 -8.14 0.59 10.34
N VAL A 107 -7.25 0.25 9.40
CA VAL A 107 -7.61 -0.13 8.03
C VAL A 107 -7.17 -1.58 7.80
N THR A 108 -8.07 -2.39 7.27
CA THR A 108 -7.75 -3.74 6.78
C THR A 108 -7.89 -3.75 5.27
N ILE A 109 -6.80 -4.06 4.58
CA ILE A 109 -6.74 -4.10 3.12
C ILE A 109 -6.19 -5.43 2.65
N LYS A 110 -6.76 -5.97 1.56
CA LYS A 110 -6.32 -7.20 0.92
C LYS A 110 -5.81 -6.91 -0.47
N CYS A 111 -4.61 -7.38 -0.78
CA CYS A 111 -3.93 -7.14 -2.05
C CYS A 111 -3.41 -8.44 -2.66
N THR A 112 -3.33 -8.47 -3.99
CA THR A 112 -2.54 -9.42 -4.75
C THR A 112 -1.49 -8.62 -5.49
N VAL A 113 -0.21 -8.90 -5.21
CA VAL A 113 0.91 -8.10 -5.71
C VAL A 113 1.99 -8.97 -6.32
N GLU A 114 2.72 -8.38 -7.25
CA GLU A 114 3.90 -8.94 -7.87
C GLU A 114 5.08 -8.02 -7.64
N LEU A 115 6.22 -8.62 -7.32
CA LEU A 115 7.49 -7.94 -7.09
C LEU A 115 8.52 -8.52 -8.05
N VAL A 116 9.22 -7.65 -8.76
CA VAL A 116 10.32 -8.00 -9.64
C VAL A 116 11.52 -7.09 -9.40
N GLY A 117 12.71 -7.58 -9.59
CA GLY A 117 13.94 -6.80 -9.42
C GLY A 117 15.17 -7.68 -9.41
N ASP A 118 16.23 -7.17 -8.82
CA ASP A 118 17.47 -7.87 -8.57
C ASP A 118 17.54 -8.30 -7.11
N TYR A 119 18.20 -9.43 -6.85
CA TYR A 119 18.40 -9.93 -5.50
C TYR A 119 19.83 -10.39 -5.24
N LYS A 120 20.21 -10.32 -3.98
CA LYS A 120 21.35 -11.02 -3.41
C LYS A 120 20.95 -11.64 -2.08
N LEU A 121 21.05 -12.95 -2.01
CA LEU A 121 20.76 -13.75 -0.82
C LEU A 121 22.01 -14.46 -0.34
N GLY A 122 22.15 -14.55 0.98
CA GLY A 122 23.21 -15.33 1.61
C GLY A 122 22.83 -15.75 3.02
N GLY A 123 23.34 -16.92 3.44
CA GLY A 123 23.12 -17.43 4.78
C GLY A 123 22.20 -18.64 4.83
N ARG A 124 21.21 -18.64 5.71
CA ARG A 124 20.28 -19.75 5.93
C ARG A 124 18.85 -19.29 5.83
N LEU A 125 18.09 -19.93 4.97
CA LEU A 125 16.63 -19.78 4.92
C LEU A 125 16.01 -20.94 5.70
N LEU A 126 15.44 -20.64 6.87
CA LEU A 126 15.03 -21.65 7.85
C LEU A 126 16.21 -22.56 8.20
N VAL A 127 16.19 -23.81 7.74
CA VAL A 127 17.24 -24.78 7.98
C VAL A 127 18.20 -25.00 6.81
N LEU A 128 17.88 -24.46 5.62
CA LEU A 128 18.61 -24.69 4.40
C LEU A 128 19.65 -23.58 4.15
N PRO A 129 20.90 -23.93 3.82
CA PRO A 129 21.84 -22.94 3.30
C PRO A 129 21.33 -22.42 1.95
N ILE A 130 21.35 -21.12 1.77
CA ILE A 130 20.96 -20.48 0.52
C ILE A 130 21.97 -19.40 0.15
N ARG A 131 22.27 -19.32 -1.14
CA ARG A 131 23.02 -18.20 -1.71
C ARG A 131 22.64 -18.01 -3.16
N GLY A 132 22.66 -16.79 -3.60
CA GLY A 132 22.41 -16.47 -5.01
C GLY A 132 22.39 -14.98 -5.23
N GLU A 133 22.53 -14.61 -6.49
CA GLU A 133 22.47 -13.24 -6.96
C GLU A 133 21.96 -13.29 -8.41
N GLY A 134 20.93 -12.49 -8.71
CA GLY A 134 20.29 -12.49 -10.02
C GLY A 134 18.99 -11.74 -10.02
N LYS A 135 18.11 -12.07 -10.97
CA LYS A 135 16.74 -11.55 -11.02
C LYS A 135 15.82 -12.35 -10.10
N TYR A 136 14.79 -11.68 -9.60
CA TYR A 136 13.74 -12.37 -8.86
C TYR A 136 12.35 -11.95 -9.31
N HIS A 137 11.41 -12.85 -9.11
CA HIS A 137 9.97 -12.60 -9.22
C HIS A 137 9.26 -13.25 -8.03
N ILE A 138 8.57 -12.46 -7.24
CA ILE A 138 7.73 -12.91 -6.13
C ILE A 138 6.29 -12.51 -6.43
N SER A 139 5.39 -13.49 -6.42
CA SER A 139 3.95 -13.28 -6.56
C SER A 139 3.25 -13.63 -5.24
N ILE A 140 2.49 -12.70 -4.69
CA ILE A 140 1.80 -12.86 -3.41
C ILE A 140 0.31 -12.66 -3.64
N ARG A 141 -0.48 -13.73 -3.40
CA ARG A 141 -1.94 -13.70 -3.57
C ARG A 141 -2.64 -13.55 -2.24
N ASP A 142 -3.55 -12.56 -2.17
CA ASP A 142 -4.40 -12.27 -1.02
C ASP A 142 -3.59 -12.03 0.27
N ILE A 143 -2.61 -11.11 0.21
CA ILE A 143 -2.00 -10.62 1.44
C ILE A 143 -2.97 -9.65 2.12
N VAL A 144 -3.32 -9.93 3.35
CA VAL A 144 -4.15 -9.06 4.20
C VAL A 144 -3.23 -8.27 5.11
N ILE A 145 -3.30 -6.95 5.01
CA ILE A 145 -2.59 -6.00 5.87
C ILE A 145 -3.63 -5.33 6.77
N LYS A 146 -3.41 -5.38 8.08
CA LYS A 146 -4.16 -4.60 9.05
C LYS A 146 -3.23 -3.54 9.63
N ALA A 147 -3.41 -2.30 9.19
CA ALA A 147 -2.68 -1.14 9.66
C ALA A 147 -3.47 -0.40 10.74
N SER A 148 -2.80 0.00 11.80
CA SER A 148 -3.34 0.84 12.89
C SER A 148 -2.49 2.09 12.97
N THR A 149 -3.14 3.26 12.88
CA THR A 149 -2.49 4.57 12.96
C THR A 149 -3.00 5.35 14.16
N ALA A 150 -2.11 6.07 14.84
CA ALA A 150 -2.47 7.10 15.80
C ALA A 150 -2.62 8.42 15.04
N LEU A 151 -3.83 8.96 14.99
CA LEU A 151 -4.14 10.22 14.33
C LEU A 151 -4.23 11.34 15.35
N VAL A 152 -3.61 12.48 15.03
CA VAL A 152 -3.79 13.73 15.78
C VAL A 152 -4.27 14.82 14.83
N THR A 153 -4.97 15.81 15.37
CA THR A 153 -5.40 16.99 14.60
C THR A 153 -4.37 18.09 14.82
N VAL A 154 -3.89 18.67 13.73
CA VAL A 154 -2.91 19.77 13.71
C VAL A 154 -3.46 20.96 12.94
N ASP A 155 -2.90 22.14 13.19
CA ASP A 155 -3.19 23.33 12.38
C ASP A 155 -2.37 23.25 11.07
N GLY A 156 -3.04 23.39 9.94
CA GLY A 156 -2.40 23.49 8.64
C GLY A 156 -1.96 24.91 8.32
N ASP A 157 -1.10 25.04 7.30
CA ASP A 157 -0.61 26.33 6.80
C ASP A 157 -1.75 27.18 6.20
N ASP A 158 -2.87 26.56 5.85
CA ASP A 158 -4.11 27.21 5.37
C ASP A 158 -5.04 27.68 6.50
N GLY A 159 -4.63 27.53 7.76
CA GLY A 159 -5.41 27.88 8.94
C GLY A 159 -6.55 26.93 9.27
N LYS A 160 -6.64 25.79 8.56
CA LYS A 160 -7.65 24.76 8.82
C LYS A 160 -7.05 23.61 9.64
N LYS A 161 -7.94 22.78 10.21
CA LYS A 161 -7.51 21.57 10.92
C LYS A 161 -7.26 20.43 9.92
N HIS A 162 -6.12 19.77 10.07
CA HIS A 162 -5.70 18.62 9.27
C HIS A 162 -5.43 17.42 10.17
N TRP A 163 -5.52 16.22 9.60
CA TRP A 163 -5.06 15.01 10.29
C TRP A 163 -3.56 14.80 10.05
N HIS A 164 -2.91 14.25 11.06
CA HIS A 164 -1.50 13.86 11.02
C HIS A 164 -1.33 12.48 11.65
N ILE A 165 -0.59 11.60 10.98
CA ILE A 165 -0.26 10.26 11.46
C ILE A 165 0.96 10.36 12.38
N LYS A 166 0.74 10.32 13.69
CA LYS A 166 1.80 10.39 14.70
C LYS A 166 2.62 9.10 14.80
N ASP A 167 1.95 7.97 14.66
CA ASP A 167 2.55 6.63 14.76
C ASP A 167 1.71 5.61 14.01
N TRP A 168 2.34 4.50 13.62
CA TRP A 168 1.66 3.42 12.92
C TRP A 168 2.30 2.06 13.17
N HIS A 169 1.46 1.03 13.20
CA HIS A 169 1.90 -0.36 13.21
C HIS A 169 1.01 -1.19 12.29
N TYR A 170 1.51 -2.35 11.89
CA TYR A 170 0.75 -3.25 11.05
C TYR A 170 0.96 -4.70 11.42
N THR A 171 0.03 -5.52 10.98
CA THR A 171 0.17 -6.97 10.88
C THR A 171 -0.12 -7.40 9.46
N SER A 172 0.52 -8.47 8.99
CA SER A 172 0.31 -8.99 7.65
C SER A 172 0.12 -10.50 7.69
N GLN A 173 -0.72 -11.01 6.78
CA GLN A 173 -0.93 -12.44 6.60
C GLN A 173 -1.27 -12.75 5.16
N VAL A 174 -0.51 -13.65 4.52
CA VAL A 174 -0.86 -14.19 3.20
C VAL A 174 -1.91 -15.28 3.37
N LYS A 175 -3.04 -15.15 2.67
CA LYS A 175 -4.19 -16.07 2.82
C LYS A 175 -4.16 -17.21 1.81
N THR A 176 -3.80 -16.94 0.57
CA THR A 176 -3.91 -17.93 -0.51
C THR A 176 -2.59 -18.62 -0.80
N ASN A 177 -1.62 -17.94 -1.40
CA ASN A 177 -0.29 -18.46 -1.61
C ASN A 177 0.75 -17.35 -1.89
N ALA A 178 2.03 -17.73 -1.84
CA ALA A 178 3.13 -16.97 -2.41
C ALA A 178 3.97 -17.88 -3.31
N ARG A 179 4.50 -17.32 -4.39
CA ARG A 179 5.43 -17.97 -5.29
C ARG A 179 6.73 -17.19 -5.37
N PHE A 180 7.83 -17.91 -5.35
CA PHE A 180 9.17 -17.36 -5.41
C PHE A 180 9.89 -17.94 -6.61
N ASN A 181 10.46 -17.05 -7.41
CA ASN A 181 11.39 -17.41 -8.47
C ASN A 181 12.65 -16.57 -8.28
N PHE A 182 13.80 -17.24 -8.12
CA PHE A 182 15.10 -16.63 -7.95
C PHE A 182 16.04 -17.21 -9.00
N ASP A 183 16.42 -16.39 -9.98
CA ASP A 183 17.36 -16.82 -11.00
C ASP A 183 18.78 -16.96 -10.42
N ASN A 184 19.55 -17.90 -10.97
CA ASN A 184 20.96 -18.06 -10.66
C ASN A 184 21.28 -18.42 -9.18
N LEU A 185 20.38 -19.11 -8.49
CA LEU A 185 20.71 -19.70 -7.19
C LEU A 185 21.93 -20.63 -7.32
N PHE A 186 22.82 -20.56 -6.32
CA PHE A 186 24.09 -21.33 -6.28
C PHE A 186 24.92 -21.15 -7.55
N ASN A 187 24.97 -19.96 -8.15
CA ASN A 187 25.65 -19.66 -9.43
C ASN A 187 25.14 -20.53 -10.57
N GLY A 188 23.84 -20.80 -10.63
CA GLY A 188 23.18 -21.60 -11.67
C GLY A 188 23.37 -23.12 -11.54
N ASN A 189 23.90 -23.61 -10.43
CA ASN A 189 23.99 -25.04 -10.18
C ASN A 189 22.62 -25.65 -9.90
N LYS A 190 21.99 -26.24 -10.92
CA LYS A 190 20.63 -26.78 -10.87
C LYS A 190 20.46 -27.96 -9.89
N ILE A 191 21.52 -28.72 -9.62
CA ILE A 191 21.48 -29.83 -8.65
C ILE A 191 21.25 -29.29 -7.23
N LEU A 192 21.86 -28.15 -6.92
CA LEU A 192 21.68 -27.49 -5.62
C LEU A 192 20.45 -26.57 -5.60
N ALA A 193 20.13 -25.90 -6.70
CA ALA A 193 19.02 -24.96 -6.79
C ALA A 193 17.66 -25.66 -6.77
N GLY A 194 17.47 -26.74 -7.53
CA GLY A 194 16.18 -27.41 -7.68
C GLY A 194 15.51 -27.77 -6.36
N PRO A 195 16.15 -28.52 -5.44
CA PRO A 195 15.56 -28.84 -4.13
C PRO A 195 15.21 -27.58 -3.29
N VAL A 196 15.99 -26.51 -3.40
CA VAL A 196 15.71 -25.25 -2.68
C VAL A 196 14.52 -24.52 -3.30
N GLU A 197 14.43 -24.45 -4.63
CA GLU A 197 13.29 -23.85 -5.35
C GLU A 197 11.99 -24.60 -5.03
N ASP A 198 12.02 -25.93 -5.02
CA ASP A 198 10.86 -26.75 -4.63
C ASP A 198 10.48 -26.49 -3.17
N PHE A 199 11.44 -26.45 -2.27
CA PHE A 199 11.21 -26.19 -0.86
C PHE A 199 10.60 -24.81 -0.64
N VAL A 200 11.13 -23.73 -1.22
CA VAL A 200 10.62 -22.37 -0.98
C VAL A 200 9.18 -22.21 -1.50
N ASN A 201 8.80 -22.93 -2.54
CA ASN A 201 7.44 -22.87 -3.08
C ASN A 201 6.47 -23.82 -2.36
N THR A 202 6.94 -24.93 -1.83
CA THR A 202 6.13 -25.87 -1.03
C THR A 202 5.88 -25.32 0.38
N SER A 203 6.93 -24.80 1.03
CA SER A 203 6.91 -24.23 2.38
C SER A 203 6.74 -22.69 2.36
N TRP A 204 5.98 -22.17 1.40
CA TRP A 204 5.89 -20.75 1.16
C TRP A 204 5.45 -19.92 2.38
N ARG A 205 4.67 -20.51 3.30
CA ARG A 205 4.21 -19.79 4.52
C ARG A 205 5.37 -19.48 5.44
N GLU A 206 6.20 -20.47 5.69
CA GLU A 206 7.40 -20.36 6.53
C GLU A 206 8.40 -19.42 5.87
N VAL A 207 8.61 -19.56 4.57
CA VAL A 207 9.48 -18.70 3.77
C VAL A 207 9.02 -17.24 3.80
N MET A 208 7.71 -16.98 3.71
CA MET A 208 7.15 -15.64 3.83
C MET A 208 7.44 -15.00 5.19
N ASN A 209 7.46 -15.78 6.28
CA ASN A 209 7.79 -15.25 7.60
C ASN A 209 9.24 -14.77 7.71
N GLU A 210 10.15 -15.34 6.92
CA GLU A 210 11.57 -14.96 6.89
C GLU A 210 11.87 -13.82 5.89
N ILE A 211 11.26 -13.88 4.70
CA ILE A 211 11.59 -12.96 3.59
C ILE A 211 10.72 -11.71 3.60
N ALA A 212 9.44 -11.82 3.94
CA ALA A 212 8.48 -10.75 3.75
C ALA A 212 8.62 -9.53 4.69
N PRO A 213 9.02 -9.63 5.97
CA PRO A 213 8.94 -8.51 6.88
C PRO A 213 9.60 -7.22 6.38
N PRO A 214 10.85 -7.20 5.88
CA PRO A 214 11.47 -5.97 5.38
C PRO A 214 10.74 -5.41 4.15
N ILE A 215 10.24 -6.28 3.27
CA ILE A 215 9.54 -5.88 2.04
C ILE A 215 8.18 -5.27 2.40
N VAL A 216 7.39 -5.98 3.20
CA VAL A 216 6.05 -5.52 3.61
C VAL A 216 6.15 -4.21 4.39
N ARG A 217 7.15 -4.08 5.29
CA ARG A 217 7.39 -2.84 6.02
C ARG A 217 7.68 -1.67 5.07
N ALA A 218 8.52 -1.87 4.06
CA ALA A 218 8.85 -0.84 3.08
C ALA A 218 7.60 -0.38 2.29
N ILE A 219 6.77 -1.33 1.83
CA ILE A 219 5.54 -1.03 1.10
C ILE A 219 4.53 -0.30 1.99
N VAL A 220 4.32 -0.77 3.22
CA VAL A 220 3.40 -0.12 4.18
C VAL A 220 3.87 1.30 4.51
N ALA A 221 5.17 1.51 4.72
CA ALA A 221 5.72 2.85 4.98
C ALA A 221 5.42 3.82 3.83
N ARG A 222 5.61 3.41 2.58
CA ARG A 222 5.27 4.23 1.40
C ARG A 222 3.76 4.51 1.29
N THR A 223 2.94 3.54 1.68
CA THR A 223 1.48 3.73 1.71
C THR A 223 1.08 4.73 2.79
N VAL A 224 1.70 4.65 3.97
CA VAL A 224 1.47 5.62 5.07
C VAL A 224 1.94 7.02 4.66
N GLU A 225 3.09 7.16 4.00
CA GLU A 225 3.56 8.44 3.45
C GLU A 225 2.55 9.05 2.46
N ALA A 226 1.94 8.24 1.60
CA ALA A 226 0.92 8.69 0.66
C ALA A 226 -0.36 9.16 1.37
N VAL A 227 -0.80 8.44 2.41
CA VAL A 227 -1.96 8.83 3.23
C VAL A 227 -1.67 10.09 4.05
N GLU A 228 -0.46 10.22 4.58
CA GLU A 228 -0.03 11.43 5.29
C GLU A 228 -0.01 12.65 4.36
N ALA A 229 0.46 12.51 3.12
CA ALA A 229 0.42 13.58 2.13
C ALA A 229 -1.02 14.00 1.81
N LEU A 230 -1.96 13.05 1.71
CA LEU A 230 -3.39 13.34 1.56
C LEU A 230 -3.91 14.13 2.77
N TYR A 231 -3.64 13.68 3.98
CA TYR A 231 -4.11 14.34 5.20
C TYR A 231 -3.53 15.74 5.38
N LYS A 232 -2.29 15.94 4.96
CA LYS A 232 -1.65 17.26 4.94
C LYS A 232 -2.30 18.22 3.93
N ALA A 233 -2.72 17.71 2.78
CA ALA A 233 -3.28 18.51 1.70
C ALA A 233 -4.79 18.78 1.84
N VAL A 234 -5.52 17.91 2.55
CA VAL A 234 -6.99 17.95 2.65
C VAL A 234 -7.42 18.24 4.09
N PRO A 235 -8.15 19.34 4.33
CA PRO A 235 -8.69 19.62 5.65
C PRO A 235 -9.53 18.47 6.20
N ALA A 236 -9.43 18.20 7.49
CA ALA A 236 -10.16 17.12 8.14
C ALA A 236 -11.69 17.21 7.93
N ALA A 237 -12.25 18.43 7.90
CA ALA A 237 -13.67 18.69 7.65
C ALA A 237 -14.13 18.28 6.23
N GLU A 238 -13.21 18.10 5.28
CA GLU A 238 -13.50 17.61 3.93
C GLU A 238 -13.42 16.09 3.83
N LEU A 239 -12.80 15.44 4.82
CA LEU A 239 -12.67 13.98 4.88
C LEU A 239 -13.79 13.33 5.70
N TYR A 240 -14.36 14.07 6.65
CA TYR A 240 -15.44 13.57 7.47
C TYR A 240 -16.42 14.68 7.89
N VAL A 241 -17.66 14.31 8.21
CA VAL A 241 -18.73 15.20 8.71
C VAL A 241 -19.11 14.75 10.11
N GLU A 242 -19.35 15.73 11.00
CA GLU A 242 -19.87 15.49 12.36
C GLU A 242 -21.31 14.96 12.37
#